data_4e0e61ef863e5f2eeaa4fed06da6eef0
#
_entry.id   4e0e61ef863e5f2eeaa4fed06da6eef0
#
_cell.length_a   1.000
_cell.length_b   1.000
_cell.length_c   1.000
_cell.angle_alpha   90.00
_cell.angle_beta   90.00
_cell.angle_gamma   90.00
#
_symmetry.space_group_name_H-M   'P 1'
#
loop_
_entity.id
_entity.type
_entity.pdbx_description
1 polymer ?
#
loop_
_entity_poly.entity_id
_entity_poly.type
_entity_poly.pdbx_seq_one_letter_code
_entity_poly.pdbx_strand_id
1 'polypeptide(L)'
;MDENNHHTHSEPGRVLDTVVIGGGQAGLALGHHLVRQHRDIVILDAYDRVGDAWRLRWDSLRLFTPAKFDGLPGLPFPGDRLGFPTKDEQADYLEAYAAHFGLPVETGVHVDRVGRIGAHFVVDAGARQWEARNVVLATGGCHEPRVPEFAGRLAASVRQLHSSEYRNATQLRPGPVLVVGMGNSGAEIALDVSRSHATTVAGTPTGELPVRHGRAAARFVFPVVRFAGLHVLTFGTPIGRRALPKLAHHGDPLIRTKAADLDAAGVARVGRVVDVRDGKPVIADGSVLDVANVIWCTGFRDDLTWVDLPAFDDDGTLRQRRGVVESVPGLYAIGREFMYAVTSATLPGVSRDSAYLARRMRARRTAPASATSETAASSAGVR
;
A
#
# COMPACT_ATOMS: atom_id res chain seq x y z
N MET A 1 8.31 38.74 -4.54
CA MET A 1 6.90 39.02 -4.71
C MET A 1 6.48 38.38 -5.99
N ASP A 2 5.87 37.24 -5.83
CA ASP A 2 4.73 36.73 -6.59
C ASP A 2 4.46 35.31 -6.07
N GLU A 3 3.58 35.27 -5.08
CA GLU A 3 3.00 34.03 -4.56
C GLU A 3 2.04 33.47 -5.60
N ASN A 4 2.51 32.58 -6.46
CA ASN A 4 1.63 31.76 -7.29
C ASN A 4 1.09 30.61 -6.45
N ASN A 5 0.16 30.95 -5.57
CA ASN A 5 -0.66 30.01 -4.82
C ASN A 5 -1.76 29.49 -5.77
N HIS A 6 -1.43 28.49 -6.57
CA HIS A 6 -2.44 27.77 -7.36
C HIS A 6 -3.26 26.85 -6.45
N HIS A 7 -4.10 27.45 -5.60
CA HIS A 7 -5.25 26.75 -5.05
C HIS A 7 -6.25 26.52 -6.18
N THR A 8 -6.20 25.34 -6.78
CA THR A 8 -7.27 24.85 -7.65
C THR A 8 -8.48 24.50 -6.77
N HIS A 9 -9.22 25.53 -6.32
CA HIS A 9 -10.53 25.31 -5.71
C HIS A 9 -11.43 24.60 -6.72
N SER A 10 -12.23 23.63 -6.24
CA SER A 10 -13.31 23.03 -7.01
C SER A 10 -14.27 24.12 -7.48
N GLU A 11 -14.10 24.60 -8.72
CA GLU A 11 -15.08 25.50 -9.31
C GLU A 11 -16.39 24.72 -9.54
N PRO A 12 -17.52 25.20 -9.01
CA PRO A 12 -18.80 24.52 -9.23
C PRO A 12 -19.08 24.36 -10.74
N GLY A 13 -19.31 23.12 -11.17
CA GLY A 13 -19.62 22.81 -12.58
C GLY A 13 -18.43 22.43 -13.46
N ARG A 14 -17.18 22.42 -12.96
CA ARG A 14 -16.02 21.92 -13.72
C ARG A 14 -15.94 20.39 -13.64
N VAL A 15 -16.00 19.71 -14.78
CA VAL A 15 -15.80 18.26 -14.89
C VAL A 15 -14.37 17.96 -15.28
N LEU A 16 -13.59 17.40 -14.35
CA LEU A 16 -12.23 16.97 -14.59
C LEU A 16 -12.17 15.75 -15.53
N ASP A 17 -11.05 15.55 -16.18
CA ASP A 17 -10.81 14.31 -16.88
C ASP A 17 -10.62 13.14 -15.90
N THR A 18 -9.83 13.33 -14.84
CA THR A 18 -9.54 12.26 -13.87
C THR A 18 -9.27 12.81 -12.47
N VAL A 19 -9.92 12.24 -11.47
CA VAL A 19 -9.55 12.35 -10.06
C VAL A 19 -8.75 11.09 -9.66
N VAL A 20 -7.56 11.28 -9.09
CA VAL A 20 -6.73 10.22 -8.51
C VAL A 20 -6.80 10.34 -7.00
N ILE A 21 -7.24 9.30 -6.30
CA ILE A 21 -7.39 9.29 -4.84
C ILE A 21 -6.20 8.54 -4.24
N GLY A 22 -5.32 9.28 -3.58
CA GLY A 22 -4.05 8.83 -3.00
C GLY A 22 -2.83 9.41 -3.72
N GLY A 23 -2.05 10.26 -3.03
CA GLY A 23 -0.82 10.91 -3.49
C GLY A 23 0.46 10.11 -3.15
N GLY A 24 0.34 8.81 -2.91
CA GLY A 24 1.49 7.91 -2.74
C GLY A 24 2.18 7.56 -4.05
N GLN A 25 3.17 6.65 -4.01
CA GLN A 25 3.96 6.25 -5.20
C GLN A 25 3.09 5.85 -6.40
N ALA A 26 1.94 5.23 -6.16
CA ALA A 26 1.06 4.74 -7.23
C ALA A 26 0.31 5.88 -7.93
N GLY A 27 -0.28 6.78 -7.15
CA GLY A 27 -0.99 7.96 -7.67
C GLY A 27 -0.05 8.91 -8.39
N LEU A 28 1.12 9.19 -7.82
CA LEU A 28 2.13 10.05 -8.44
C LEU A 28 2.67 9.45 -9.76
N ALA A 29 2.99 8.15 -9.78
CA ALA A 29 3.44 7.49 -11.00
C ALA A 29 2.40 7.52 -12.12
N LEU A 30 1.11 7.35 -11.79
CA LEU A 30 0.03 7.47 -12.76
C LEU A 30 -0.19 8.93 -13.16
N GLY A 31 -0.20 9.85 -12.19
CA GLY A 31 -0.32 11.30 -12.42
C GLY A 31 0.70 11.81 -13.41
N HIS A 32 1.98 11.39 -13.29
CA HIS A 32 3.03 11.71 -14.26
C HIS A 32 2.63 11.33 -15.71
N HIS A 33 2.11 10.12 -15.91
CA HIS A 33 1.68 9.72 -17.25
C HIS A 33 0.47 10.50 -17.76
N LEU A 34 -0.48 10.84 -16.87
CA LEU A 34 -1.70 11.57 -17.25
C LEU A 34 -1.39 13.03 -17.58
N VAL A 35 -0.56 13.72 -16.80
CA VAL A 35 -0.09 15.09 -17.08
C VAL A 35 0.66 15.14 -18.42
N ARG A 36 1.54 14.17 -18.69
CA ARG A 36 2.21 14.07 -20.00
C ARG A 36 1.27 13.80 -21.17
N GLN A 37 0.07 13.32 -20.92
CA GLN A 37 -1.00 13.19 -21.90
C GLN A 37 -1.88 14.45 -21.98
N HIS A 38 -1.51 15.56 -21.32
CA HIS A 38 -2.28 16.81 -21.22
C HIS A 38 -3.71 16.58 -20.73
N ARG A 39 -3.87 15.73 -19.72
CA ARG A 39 -5.16 15.48 -19.09
C ARG A 39 -5.37 16.45 -17.94
N ASP A 40 -6.61 16.93 -17.78
CA ASP A 40 -7.03 17.75 -16.65
C ASP A 40 -7.30 16.82 -15.45
N ILE A 41 -6.37 16.80 -14.49
CA ILE A 41 -6.42 15.89 -13.35
C ILE A 41 -6.23 16.63 -12.03
N VAL A 42 -6.65 15.98 -10.95
CA VAL A 42 -6.25 16.28 -9.57
C VAL A 42 -5.85 14.98 -8.87
N ILE A 43 -4.90 15.06 -7.97
CA ILE A 43 -4.49 13.97 -7.08
C ILE A 43 -4.84 14.41 -5.66
N LEU A 44 -5.75 13.70 -5.00
CA LEU A 44 -6.20 13.98 -3.64
C LEU A 44 -5.43 13.08 -2.66
N ASP A 45 -4.81 13.66 -1.64
CA ASP A 45 -4.10 12.91 -0.59
C ASP A 45 -4.63 13.30 0.79
N ALA A 46 -4.92 12.29 1.62
CA ALA A 46 -5.43 12.49 2.98
C ALA A 46 -4.36 13.04 3.94
N TYR A 47 -3.07 12.84 3.67
CA TYR A 47 -1.98 13.38 4.47
C TYR A 47 -1.73 14.86 4.18
N ASP A 48 -1.14 15.57 5.15
CA ASP A 48 -0.86 17.01 5.05
C ASP A 48 0.30 17.32 4.08
N ARG A 49 1.15 16.31 3.80
CA ARG A 49 2.32 16.45 2.95
C ARG A 49 2.55 15.20 2.12
N VAL A 50 2.92 15.39 0.85
CA VAL A 50 3.33 14.27 -0.01
C VAL A 50 4.46 13.48 0.63
N GLY A 51 4.32 12.15 0.69
CA GLY A 51 5.30 11.26 1.29
C GLY A 51 5.06 10.93 2.77
N ASP A 52 4.11 11.55 3.45
CA ASP A 52 3.85 11.29 4.87
C ASP A 52 3.40 9.86 5.16
N ALA A 53 2.81 9.17 4.20
CA ALA A 53 2.57 7.73 4.29
C ALA A 53 3.85 6.92 4.59
N TRP A 54 5.03 7.44 4.23
CA TRP A 54 6.33 6.89 4.56
C TRP A 54 6.92 7.53 5.83
N ARG A 55 6.90 8.88 5.97
CA ARG A 55 7.44 9.58 7.16
C ARG A 55 6.82 9.08 8.45
N LEU A 56 5.54 8.73 8.41
CA LEU A 56 4.79 8.24 9.55
C LEU A 56 4.98 6.73 9.83
N ARG A 57 6.00 6.09 9.28
CA ARG A 57 6.43 4.73 9.66
C ARG A 57 7.47 4.79 10.80
N TRP A 58 7.87 3.63 11.32
CA TRP A 58 8.88 3.56 12.39
C TRP A 58 10.24 4.09 11.92
N ASP A 59 10.98 4.68 12.82
CA ASP A 59 12.18 5.48 12.50
C ASP A 59 13.30 4.66 11.85
N SER A 60 13.45 3.40 12.23
CA SER A 60 14.47 2.51 11.68
C SER A 60 14.09 1.85 10.34
N LEU A 61 12.91 2.16 9.78
CA LEU A 61 12.47 1.58 8.51
C LEU A 61 13.43 1.94 7.37
N ARG A 62 13.81 0.92 6.63
CA ARG A 62 14.48 1.04 5.34
C ARG A 62 13.77 0.20 4.30
N LEU A 63 13.78 0.67 3.07
CA LEU A 63 13.26 -0.11 1.95
C LEU A 63 14.06 -1.42 1.82
N PHE A 64 13.39 -2.48 1.48
CA PHE A 64 14.06 -3.76 1.19
C PHE A 64 14.56 -3.85 -0.26
N THR A 65 14.10 -2.97 -1.15
CA THR A 65 14.59 -2.82 -2.52
C THR A 65 15.77 -1.86 -2.58
N PRO A 66 16.76 -2.10 -3.44
CA PRO A 66 17.85 -1.15 -3.64
C PRO A 66 17.40 0.06 -4.45
N ALA A 67 17.93 1.23 -4.14
CA ALA A 67 17.59 2.54 -4.72
C ALA A 67 17.50 2.56 -6.26
N LYS A 68 18.33 1.76 -6.93
CA LYS A 68 18.27 1.65 -8.42
C LYS A 68 16.93 1.14 -8.96
N PHE A 69 16.06 0.60 -8.11
CA PHE A 69 14.75 0.06 -8.47
C PHE A 69 13.59 0.84 -7.85
N ASP A 70 13.88 1.86 -7.03
CA ASP A 70 12.88 2.61 -6.29
C ASP A 70 12.45 3.91 -6.99
N GLY A 71 13.08 4.25 -8.12
CA GLY A 71 12.68 5.37 -8.95
C GLY A 71 11.32 5.16 -9.63
N LEU A 72 10.55 6.21 -9.72
CA LEU A 72 9.29 6.29 -10.46
C LEU A 72 9.50 6.70 -11.93
N PRO A 73 8.50 6.58 -12.81
CA PRO A 73 8.63 6.93 -14.23
C PRO A 73 9.18 8.35 -14.46
N GLY A 74 10.25 8.46 -15.22
CA GLY A 74 10.84 9.74 -15.61
C GLY A 74 11.88 10.31 -14.66
N LEU A 75 11.96 9.84 -13.40
CA LEU A 75 12.94 10.31 -12.42
C LEU A 75 13.54 9.13 -11.65
N PRO A 76 14.85 8.84 -11.80
CA PRO A 76 15.51 7.80 -11.02
C PRO A 76 15.61 8.23 -9.54
N PHE A 77 15.63 7.23 -8.64
CA PHE A 77 15.88 7.49 -7.22
C PHE A 77 17.32 8.02 -7.04
N PRO A 78 17.53 9.06 -6.23
CA PRO A 78 18.85 9.67 -6.04
C PRO A 78 19.79 8.81 -5.16
N GLY A 79 21.06 9.16 -5.15
CA GLY A 79 22.07 8.60 -4.24
C GLY A 79 22.66 7.25 -4.67
N ASP A 80 23.07 6.45 -3.67
CA ASP A 80 23.76 5.18 -3.89
C ASP A 80 22.81 4.12 -4.48
N ARG A 81 23.01 3.78 -5.72
CA ARG A 81 22.19 2.84 -6.48
C ARG A 81 22.07 1.43 -5.86
N LEU A 82 23.05 1.00 -5.07
CA LEU A 82 23.08 -0.29 -4.39
C LEU A 82 22.74 -0.17 -2.89
N GLY A 83 22.50 1.05 -2.41
CA GLY A 83 22.00 1.34 -1.07
C GLY A 83 20.51 1.02 -0.94
N PHE A 84 20.04 0.98 0.28
CA PHE A 84 18.65 0.75 0.64
C PHE A 84 18.12 2.02 1.33
N PRO A 85 17.23 2.76 0.68
CA PRO A 85 16.75 4.03 1.20
C PRO A 85 16.06 3.90 2.57
N THR A 86 16.14 4.93 3.38
CA THR A 86 15.31 5.12 4.56
C THR A 86 13.89 5.51 4.17
N LYS A 87 12.96 5.44 5.12
CA LYS A 87 11.60 5.92 4.95
C LYS A 87 11.55 7.41 4.58
N ASP A 88 12.44 8.20 5.19
CA ASP A 88 12.48 9.64 4.98
C ASP A 88 13.06 9.99 3.61
N GLU A 89 14.14 9.31 3.18
CA GLU A 89 14.66 9.44 1.82
C GLU A 89 13.61 9.07 0.76
N GLN A 90 12.78 8.06 1.02
CA GLN A 90 11.67 7.70 0.13
C GLN A 90 10.58 8.77 0.13
N ALA A 91 10.23 9.31 1.28
CA ALA A 91 9.23 10.36 1.40
C ALA A 91 9.67 11.65 0.69
N ASP A 92 10.91 12.07 0.92
CA ASP A 92 11.49 13.26 0.27
C ASP A 92 11.61 13.10 -1.24
N TYR A 93 11.92 11.87 -1.69
CA TYR A 93 11.90 11.55 -3.12
C TYR A 93 10.51 11.70 -3.74
N LEU A 94 9.44 11.23 -3.06
CA LEU A 94 8.07 11.36 -3.58
C LEU A 94 7.63 12.82 -3.66
N GLU A 95 7.97 13.63 -2.67
CA GLU A 95 7.70 15.05 -2.65
C GLU A 95 8.45 15.78 -3.79
N ALA A 96 9.76 15.50 -3.91
CA ALA A 96 10.57 16.05 -5.00
C ALA A 96 10.04 15.60 -6.38
N TYR A 97 9.53 14.37 -6.49
CA TYR A 97 8.93 13.83 -7.71
C TYR A 97 7.67 14.62 -8.10
N ALA A 98 6.78 14.85 -7.15
CA ALA A 98 5.56 15.63 -7.39
C ALA A 98 5.89 17.05 -7.85
N ALA A 99 6.83 17.71 -7.17
CA ALA A 99 7.28 19.06 -7.53
C ALA A 99 7.97 19.12 -8.89
N HIS A 100 8.88 18.15 -9.18
CA HIS A 100 9.64 18.09 -10.44
C HIS A 100 8.74 18.00 -11.67
N PHE A 101 7.63 17.27 -11.57
CA PHE A 101 6.69 17.13 -12.70
C PHE A 101 5.47 18.05 -12.61
N GLY A 102 5.41 18.96 -11.63
CA GLY A 102 4.28 19.88 -11.43
C GLY A 102 2.96 19.13 -11.29
N LEU A 103 2.95 18.01 -10.53
CA LEU A 103 1.74 17.22 -10.35
C LEU A 103 0.73 17.97 -9.49
N PRO A 104 -0.55 18.07 -9.90
CA PRO A 104 -1.58 18.79 -9.17
C PRO A 104 -2.06 17.95 -7.97
N VAL A 105 -1.29 17.97 -6.89
CA VAL A 105 -1.61 17.26 -5.65
C VAL A 105 -2.26 18.21 -4.67
N GLU A 106 -3.47 17.88 -4.21
CA GLU A 106 -4.15 18.52 -3.09
C GLU A 106 -4.00 17.64 -1.85
N THR A 107 -3.28 18.11 -0.84
CA THR A 107 -3.04 17.43 0.43
C THR A 107 -4.08 17.80 1.49
N GLY A 108 -4.18 17.03 2.59
CA GLY A 108 -5.17 17.22 3.63
C GLY A 108 -6.62 16.99 3.14
N VAL A 109 -6.80 16.15 2.11
CA VAL A 109 -8.09 15.83 1.52
C VAL A 109 -8.46 14.39 1.80
N HIS A 110 -9.27 14.17 2.82
CA HIS A 110 -9.85 12.87 3.10
C HIS A 110 -11.12 12.68 2.27
N VAL A 111 -11.12 11.72 1.34
CA VAL A 111 -12.29 11.39 0.53
C VAL A 111 -13.25 10.53 1.34
N ASP A 112 -14.49 11.00 1.47
CA ASP A 112 -15.54 10.33 2.26
C ASP A 112 -16.43 9.44 1.39
N ARG A 113 -16.59 9.78 0.11
CA ARG A 113 -17.45 9.02 -0.80
C ARG A 113 -17.02 9.18 -2.26
N VAL A 114 -17.15 8.10 -3.01
CA VAL A 114 -17.14 8.11 -4.49
C VAL A 114 -18.45 7.52 -4.98
N GLY A 115 -19.22 8.32 -5.70
CA GLY A 115 -20.47 7.92 -6.33
C GLY A 115 -20.51 8.31 -7.78
N ARG A 116 -21.72 8.28 -8.38
CA ARG A 116 -21.94 8.65 -9.77
C ARG A 116 -23.22 9.42 -9.92
N ILE A 117 -23.18 10.52 -10.67
CA ILE A 117 -24.35 11.30 -11.10
C ILE A 117 -24.34 11.38 -12.62
N GLY A 118 -25.33 10.76 -13.26
CA GLY A 118 -25.39 10.67 -14.72
C GLY A 118 -24.16 10.01 -15.32
N ALA A 119 -23.43 10.73 -16.17
CA ALA A 119 -22.23 10.22 -16.84
C ALA A 119 -20.94 10.41 -16.06
N HIS A 120 -20.93 11.20 -14.97
CA HIS A 120 -19.76 11.60 -14.24
C HIS A 120 -19.67 10.94 -12.86
N PHE A 121 -18.44 10.71 -12.42
CA PHE A 121 -18.17 10.37 -11.01
C PHE A 121 -18.23 11.64 -10.18
N VAL A 122 -18.66 11.46 -8.94
CA VAL A 122 -18.66 12.49 -7.90
C VAL A 122 -17.80 11.97 -6.76
N VAL A 123 -16.83 12.77 -6.37
CA VAL A 123 -15.89 12.51 -5.27
C VAL A 123 -16.14 13.55 -4.20
N ASP A 124 -16.60 13.10 -3.03
CA ASP A 124 -16.95 13.94 -1.88
C ASP A 124 -15.84 13.90 -0.82
N ALA A 125 -15.47 15.07 -0.27
CA ALA A 125 -14.52 15.19 0.84
C ALA A 125 -14.93 16.36 1.74
N GLY A 126 -15.68 16.08 2.81
CA GLY A 126 -16.28 17.09 3.67
C GLY A 126 -17.20 18.04 2.89
N ALA A 127 -16.88 19.32 2.89
CA ALA A 127 -17.63 20.33 2.14
C ALA A 127 -17.18 20.49 0.68
N ARG A 128 -16.14 19.77 0.25
CA ARG A 128 -15.59 19.84 -1.12
C ARG A 128 -16.10 18.68 -1.96
N GLN A 129 -16.28 18.95 -3.26
CA GLN A 129 -16.75 17.96 -4.21
C GLN A 129 -16.02 18.16 -5.56
N TRP A 130 -15.68 17.06 -6.22
CA TRP A 130 -15.12 17.03 -7.56
C TRP A 130 -15.98 16.17 -8.47
N GLU A 131 -16.22 16.67 -9.68
CA GLU A 131 -16.80 15.86 -10.74
C GLU A 131 -15.72 15.42 -11.73
N ALA A 132 -15.76 14.15 -12.17
CA ALA A 132 -14.79 13.63 -13.11
C ALA A 132 -15.35 12.57 -14.05
N ARG A 133 -14.72 12.43 -15.23
CA ARG A 133 -15.01 11.33 -16.16
C ARG A 133 -14.38 10.02 -15.74
N ASN A 134 -13.30 10.07 -14.96
CA ASN A 134 -12.59 8.89 -14.47
C ASN A 134 -12.18 9.11 -13.01
N VAL A 135 -12.19 8.01 -12.25
CA VAL A 135 -11.65 7.96 -10.89
C VAL A 135 -10.64 6.83 -10.79
N VAL A 136 -9.54 7.09 -10.09
CA VAL A 136 -8.50 6.10 -9.82
C VAL A 136 -8.30 5.94 -8.33
N LEU A 137 -8.53 4.74 -7.83
CA LEU A 137 -8.25 4.36 -6.45
C LEU A 137 -6.76 4.02 -6.32
N ALA A 138 -5.97 4.93 -5.76
CA ALA A 138 -4.52 4.80 -5.56
C ALA A 138 -4.14 4.82 -4.06
N THR A 139 -5.08 4.47 -3.20
CA THR A 139 -4.98 4.55 -1.73
C THR A 139 -4.05 3.51 -1.11
N GLY A 140 -3.55 2.54 -1.90
CA GLY A 140 -2.75 1.42 -1.39
C GLY A 140 -3.61 0.40 -0.65
N GLY A 141 -3.02 -0.41 0.23
CA GLY A 141 -3.70 -1.45 1.00
C GLY A 141 -3.49 -1.33 2.53
N CYS A 142 -3.02 -0.17 3.00
CA CYS A 142 -2.73 0.04 4.42
C CYS A 142 -3.75 1.02 5.03
N HIS A 143 -5.05 0.71 4.94
CA HIS A 143 -6.11 1.62 5.37
C HIS A 143 -6.39 1.46 6.87
N GLU A 144 -7.05 0.39 7.27
CA GLU A 144 -7.42 0.16 8.66
C GLU A 144 -6.47 -0.81 9.37
N PRO A 145 -5.91 -0.46 10.52
CA PRO A 145 -5.14 -1.38 11.34
C PRO A 145 -5.95 -2.63 11.71
N ARG A 146 -5.39 -3.80 11.46
CA ARG A 146 -6.02 -5.05 11.84
C ARG A 146 -5.58 -5.44 13.24
N VAL A 147 -6.41 -5.17 14.24
CA VAL A 147 -6.19 -5.58 15.63
C VAL A 147 -7.20 -6.68 15.99
N PRO A 148 -6.77 -7.82 16.61
CA PRO A 148 -7.71 -8.86 17.04
C PRO A 148 -8.72 -8.35 18.06
N GLU A 149 -9.95 -8.82 17.99
CA GLU A 149 -11.04 -8.40 18.92
C GLU A 149 -10.70 -8.64 20.40
N PHE A 150 -10.00 -9.73 20.70
CA PHE A 150 -9.58 -10.04 22.07
C PHE A 150 -8.56 -9.03 22.64
N ALA A 151 -7.94 -8.17 21.83
CA ALA A 151 -7.02 -7.14 22.28
C ALA A 151 -7.65 -6.18 23.30
N GLY A 152 -8.96 -5.90 23.18
CA GLY A 152 -9.70 -5.09 24.14
C GLY A 152 -9.79 -5.68 25.54
N ARG A 153 -9.46 -6.97 25.74
CA ARG A 153 -9.45 -7.65 27.05
C ARG A 153 -8.10 -7.58 27.77
N LEU A 154 -7.04 -7.02 27.12
CA LEU A 154 -5.76 -6.77 27.78
C LEU A 154 -5.94 -5.76 28.92
N ALA A 155 -5.19 -5.96 30.01
CA ALA A 155 -5.23 -5.04 31.15
C ALA A 155 -4.89 -3.60 30.71
N ALA A 156 -5.54 -2.60 31.30
CA ALA A 156 -5.28 -1.19 30.98
C ALA A 156 -3.83 -0.75 31.27
N SER A 157 -3.11 -1.49 32.12
CA SER A 157 -1.68 -1.31 32.37
C SER A 157 -0.81 -1.70 31.17
N VAL A 158 -1.27 -2.54 30.25
CA VAL A 158 -0.55 -2.94 29.05
C VAL A 158 -0.73 -1.86 27.97
N ARG A 159 0.37 -1.25 27.54
CA ARG A 159 0.33 -0.30 26.42
C ARG A 159 0.17 -1.08 25.12
N GLN A 160 -0.77 -0.66 24.29
CA GLN A 160 -1.00 -1.23 22.97
C GLN A 160 -0.72 -0.19 21.89
N LEU A 161 -0.05 -0.60 20.82
CA LEU A 161 0.17 0.16 19.60
C LEU A 161 -0.02 -0.76 18.40
N HIS A 162 -0.56 -0.24 17.30
CA HIS A 162 -0.43 -0.90 16.02
C HIS A 162 0.89 -0.49 15.33
N SER A 163 1.39 -1.29 14.39
CA SER A 163 2.63 -0.97 13.65
C SER A 163 2.58 0.34 12.86
N SER A 164 1.39 0.84 12.53
CA SER A 164 1.18 2.16 11.92
C SER A 164 1.39 3.32 12.90
N GLU A 165 1.25 3.07 14.20
CA GLU A 165 1.40 4.06 15.28
C GLU A 165 2.79 4.02 15.90
N TYR A 166 3.47 2.88 15.81
CA TYR A 166 4.83 2.72 16.34
C TYR A 166 5.83 3.56 15.53
N ARG A 167 6.64 4.35 16.23
CA ARG A 167 7.75 5.16 15.69
C ARG A 167 9.08 4.66 16.19
N ASN A 168 9.22 4.54 17.49
CA ASN A 168 10.44 4.07 18.16
C ASN A 168 10.14 3.63 19.59
N ALA A 169 11.13 3.04 20.26
CA ALA A 169 10.99 2.47 21.59
C ALA A 169 10.69 3.50 22.71
N THR A 170 10.85 4.80 22.48
CA THR A 170 10.52 5.83 23.50
C THR A 170 9.02 5.93 23.77
N GLN A 171 8.19 5.40 22.87
CA GLN A 171 6.74 5.33 23.07
C GLN A 171 6.32 4.23 24.06
N LEU A 172 7.22 3.31 24.38
CA LEU A 172 6.93 2.13 25.19
C LEU A 172 7.09 2.40 26.69
N ARG A 173 6.33 1.66 27.49
CA ARG A 173 6.51 1.64 28.96
C ARG A 173 7.72 0.77 29.33
N PRO A 174 8.41 1.05 30.43
CA PRO A 174 9.41 0.11 30.97
C PRO A 174 8.83 -1.29 31.16
N GLY A 175 9.58 -2.32 30.75
CA GLY A 175 9.19 -3.70 30.89
C GLY A 175 9.18 -4.48 29.56
N PRO A 176 8.77 -5.78 29.57
CA PRO A 176 8.80 -6.64 28.40
C PRO A 176 7.82 -6.18 27.31
N VAL A 177 8.19 -6.43 26.05
CA VAL A 177 7.41 -6.09 24.86
C VAL A 177 7.07 -7.35 24.09
N LEU A 178 5.80 -7.49 23.73
CA LEU A 178 5.32 -8.49 22.80
C LEU A 178 5.01 -7.85 21.45
N VAL A 179 5.68 -8.30 20.40
CA VAL A 179 5.38 -7.95 19.02
C VAL A 179 4.56 -9.08 18.40
N VAL A 180 3.34 -8.78 17.95
CA VAL A 180 2.41 -9.77 17.41
C VAL A 180 2.38 -9.69 15.90
N GLY A 181 2.87 -10.73 15.22
CA GLY A 181 3.03 -10.83 13.78
C GLY A 181 4.50 -11.06 13.39
N MET A 182 4.77 -12.14 12.61
CA MET A 182 6.12 -12.54 12.20
C MET A 182 6.42 -12.23 10.72
N GLY A 183 5.71 -11.26 10.12
CA GLY A 183 6.04 -10.71 8.80
C GLY A 183 7.19 -9.68 8.89
N ASN A 184 7.50 -9.03 7.75
CA ASN A 184 8.61 -8.07 7.65
C ASN A 184 8.52 -6.94 8.70
N SER A 185 7.35 -6.32 8.88
CA SER A 185 7.16 -5.27 9.88
C SER A 185 7.40 -5.77 11.30
N GLY A 186 6.86 -6.95 11.65
CA GLY A 186 7.04 -7.51 12.99
C GLY A 186 8.50 -7.86 13.29
N ALA A 187 9.20 -8.47 12.35
CA ALA A 187 10.61 -8.81 12.50
C ALA A 187 11.49 -7.56 12.66
N GLU A 188 11.27 -6.52 11.85
CA GLU A 188 12.04 -5.28 11.90
C GLU A 188 11.77 -4.48 13.18
N ILE A 189 10.49 -4.37 13.59
CA ILE A 189 10.11 -3.69 14.83
C ILE A 189 10.62 -4.48 16.05
N ALA A 190 10.53 -5.81 16.06
CA ALA A 190 11.06 -6.62 17.15
C ALA A 190 12.58 -6.45 17.31
N LEU A 191 13.31 -6.40 16.19
CA LEU A 191 14.75 -6.14 16.19
C LEU A 191 15.08 -4.70 16.69
N ASP A 192 14.24 -3.72 16.34
CA ASP A 192 14.41 -2.34 16.82
C ASP A 192 14.19 -2.23 18.33
N VAL A 193 13.08 -2.78 18.82
CA VAL A 193 12.68 -2.77 20.23
C VAL A 193 13.67 -3.54 21.11
N SER A 194 14.24 -4.65 20.62
CA SER A 194 15.16 -5.50 21.37
C SER A 194 16.44 -4.80 21.84
N ARG A 195 16.76 -3.64 21.26
CA ARG A 195 17.91 -2.82 21.68
C ARG A 195 17.73 -2.20 23.06
N SER A 196 16.51 -2.10 23.54
CA SER A 196 16.19 -1.41 24.82
C SER A 196 15.22 -2.18 25.72
N HIS A 197 14.52 -3.19 25.20
CA HIS A 197 13.51 -3.95 25.94
C HIS A 197 13.67 -5.44 25.73
N ALA A 198 13.38 -6.24 26.76
CA ALA A 198 13.17 -7.67 26.60
C ALA A 198 12.00 -7.91 25.63
N THR A 199 12.28 -8.52 24.49
CA THR A 199 11.34 -8.59 23.37
C THR A 199 11.00 -10.03 23.02
N THR A 200 9.70 -10.27 22.87
CA THR A 200 9.15 -11.52 22.33
C THR A 200 8.39 -11.22 21.06
N VAL A 201 8.61 -12.00 20.00
CA VAL A 201 7.77 -11.94 18.78
C VAL A 201 6.88 -13.18 18.68
N ALA A 202 5.59 -12.97 18.46
CA ALA A 202 4.59 -14.02 18.40
C ALA A 202 3.98 -14.12 17.00
N GLY A 203 3.85 -15.36 16.48
CA GLY A 203 3.19 -15.57 15.20
C GLY A 203 3.59 -16.87 14.52
N THR A 204 3.15 -17.02 13.27
CA THR A 204 3.58 -18.12 12.40
C THR A 204 4.67 -17.60 11.45
N PRO A 205 5.82 -18.29 11.35
CA PRO A 205 6.86 -17.92 10.39
C PRO A 205 6.33 -17.91 8.95
N THR A 206 6.63 -16.84 8.20
CA THR A 206 6.19 -16.68 6.80
C THR A 206 7.20 -17.20 5.79
N GLY A 207 8.30 -17.81 6.25
CA GLY A 207 9.45 -18.17 5.43
C GLY A 207 10.42 -17.02 5.24
N GLU A 208 11.51 -17.27 4.52
CA GLU A 208 12.58 -16.29 4.29
C GLU A 208 13.08 -16.36 2.86
N LEU A 209 13.47 -15.23 2.29
CA LEU A 209 14.25 -15.26 1.06
C LEU A 209 15.63 -15.87 1.37
N PRO A 210 16.08 -16.90 0.62
CA PRO A 210 17.32 -17.63 0.92
C PRO A 210 18.58 -16.85 0.49
N VAL A 211 18.58 -15.53 0.74
CA VAL A 211 19.65 -14.61 0.36
C VAL A 211 19.89 -13.61 1.48
N ARG A 212 21.16 -13.41 1.86
CA ARG A 212 21.53 -12.36 2.80
C ARG A 212 21.31 -10.99 2.16
N HIS A 213 20.48 -10.18 2.79
CA HIS A 213 20.20 -8.81 2.36
C HIS A 213 21.48 -7.95 2.45
N GLY A 214 21.78 -7.16 1.41
CA GLY A 214 22.96 -6.31 1.37
C GLY A 214 23.40 -5.97 -0.05
N ARG A 215 24.53 -5.26 -0.19
CA ARG A 215 25.02 -4.73 -1.48
C ARG A 215 25.28 -5.81 -2.54
N ALA A 216 25.77 -6.98 -2.15
CA ALA A 216 25.97 -8.09 -3.08
C ALA A 216 24.64 -8.60 -3.63
N ALA A 217 23.63 -8.78 -2.76
CA ALA A 217 22.27 -9.13 -3.19
C ALA A 217 21.68 -8.03 -4.07
N ALA A 218 21.84 -6.75 -3.71
CA ALA A 218 21.41 -5.62 -4.52
C ALA A 218 22.02 -5.66 -5.95
N ARG A 219 23.28 -6.08 -6.07
CA ARG A 219 23.97 -6.14 -7.35
C ARG A 219 23.54 -7.33 -8.22
N PHE A 220 23.42 -8.52 -7.64
CA PHE A 220 23.31 -9.77 -8.39
C PHE A 220 21.95 -10.47 -8.26
N VAL A 221 21.31 -10.43 -7.08
CA VAL A 221 20.09 -11.20 -6.81
C VAL A 221 18.84 -10.39 -7.08
N PHE A 222 18.74 -9.17 -6.56
CA PHE A 222 17.57 -8.32 -6.76
C PHE A 222 17.20 -8.05 -8.23
N PRO A 223 18.14 -7.94 -9.19
CA PRO A 223 17.78 -7.89 -10.61
C PRO A 223 16.98 -9.12 -11.07
N VAL A 224 17.36 -10.32 -10.63
CA VAL A 224 16.68 -11.59 -10.98
C VAL A 224 15.31 -11.65 -10.29
N VAL A 225 15.26 -11.34 -9.00
CA VAL A 225 14.00 -11.30 -8.23
C VAL A 225 13.02 -10.29 -8.85
N ARG A 226 13.51 -9.09 -9.18
CA ARG A 226 12.71 -8.07 -9.86
C ARG A 226 12.21 -8.55 -11.22
N PHE A 227 13.06 -9.16 -12.02
CA PHE A 227 12.66 -9.71 -13.32
C PHE A 227 11.57 -10.77 -13.15
N ALA A 228 11.77 -11.72 -12.24
CA ALA A 228 10.78 -12.76 -11.94
C ALA A 228 9.45 -12.14 -11.45
N GLY A 229 9.48 -11.19 -10.54
CA GLY A 229 8.30 -10.51 -10.02
C GLY A 229 7.55 -9.68 -11.06
N LEU A 230 8.26 -9.04 -11.99
CA LEU A 230 7.64 -8.21 -13.03
C LEU A 230 7.14 -9.00 -14.24
N HIS A 231 7.78 -10.14 -14.59
CA HIS A 231 7.54 -10.81 -15.86
C HIS A 231 7.10 -12.28 -15.73
N VAL A 232 7.49 -12.98 -14.65
CA VAL A 232 7.17 -14.41 -14.46
C VAL A 232 6.00 -14.59 -13.49
N LEU A 233 6.04 -13.94 -12.32
CA LEU A 233 4.99 -14.03 -11.31
C LEU A 233 3.86 -13.02 -11.57
N THR A 234 3.23 -13.18 -12.72
CA THR A 234 2.12 -12.32 -13.18
C THR A 234 0.92 -13.16 -13.60
N PHE A 235 -0.28 -12.62 -13.51
CA PHE A 235 -1.48 -13.28 -14.06
C PHE A 235 -1.44 -13.48 -15.60
N GLY A 236 -0.50 -12.82 -16.29
CA GLY A 236 -0.27 -13.03 -17.71
C GLY A 236 0.47 -14.33 -18.06
N THR A 237 1.09 -15.00 -17.09
CA THR A 237 1.87 -16.22 -17.29
C THR A 237 1.21 -17.45 -16.67
N PRO A 238 1.43 -18.67 -17.20
CA PRO A 238 0.93 -19.91 -16.59
C PRO A 238 1.48 -20.13 -15.18
N ILE A 239 2.75 -19.80 -14.96
CA ILE A 239 3.44 -19.92 -13.64
C ILE A 239 2.77 -18.97 -12.65
N GLY A 240 2.61 -17.70 -13.01
CA GLY A 240 2.00 -16.70 -12.14
C GLY A 240 0.54 -17.05 -11.80
N ARG A 241 -0.27 -17.48 -12.76
CA ARG A 241 -1.65 -17.89 -12.50
C ARG A 241 -1.78 -19.02 -11.47
N ARG A 242 -0.78 -19.90 -11.37
CA ARG A 242 -0.76 -20.97 -10.36
C ARG A 242 -0.18 -20.52 -9.02
N ALA A 243 0.79 -19.61 -9.04
CA ALA A 243 1.53 -19.19 -7.86
C ALA A 243 0.83 -18.05 -7.09
N LEU A 244 0.31 -17.03 -7.77
CA LEU A 244 -0.24 -15.84 -7.14
C LEU A 244 -1.39 -16.10 -6.16
N PRO A 245 -2.38 -16.97 -6.45
CA PRO A 245 -3.43 -17.27 -5.48
C PRO A 245 -2.90 -17.90 -4.19
N LYS A 246 -1.83 -18.70 -4.29
CA LYS A 246 -1.18 -19.30 -3.11
C LYS A 246 -0.40 -18.26 -2.31
N LEU A 247 0.31 -17.37 -3.00
CA LEU A 247 1.10 -16.31 -2.37
C LEU A 247 0.20 -15.28 -1.66
N ALA A 248 -0.97 -14.97 -2.20
CA ALA A 248 -1.92 -14.04 -1.60
C ALA A 248 -2.44 -14.48 -0.21
N HIS A 249 -2.44 -15.77 0.08
CA HIS A 249 -2.89 -16.33 1.37
C HIS A 249 -1.76 -16.50 2.41
N HIS A 250 -0.50 -16.29 2.01
CA HIS A 250 0.66 -16.36 2.90
C HIS A 250 1.25 -14.97 3.05
N GLY A 251 1.68 -14.64 4.26
CA GLY A 251 2.43 -13.39 4.46
C GLY A 251 3.73 -13.40 3.65
N ASP A 252 4.22 -12.21 3.29
CA ASP A 252 5.47 -12.07 2.56
C ASP A 252 6.64 -12.71 3.31
N PRO A 253 7.54 -13.42 2.60
CA PRO A 253 8.73 -13.96 3.23
C PRO A 253 9.60 -12.85 3.81
N LEU A 254 10.31 -13.14 4.90
CA LEU A 254 11.26 -12.20 5.50
C LEU A 254 12.38 -11.87 4.50
N ILE A 255 12.59 -10.58 4.27
CA ILE A 255 13.52 -10.10 3.25
C ILE A 255 14.78 -9.57 3.92
N ARG A 256 14.68 -8.57 4.78
CA ARG A 256 15.80 -7.83 5.38
C ARG A 256 16.19 -8.42 6.73
N THR A 257 15.25 -8.56 7.64
CA THR A 257 15.47 -9.13 8.97
C THR A 257 15.07 -10.60 8.96
N LYS A 258 16.00 -11.48 9.34
CA LYS A 258 15.83 -12.94 9.33
C LYS A 258 15.60 -13.46 10.74
N ALA A 259 15.13 -14.70 10.85
CA ALA A 259 15.02 -15.38 12.13
C ALA A 259 16.36 -15.42 12.89
N ALA A 260 17.47 -15.67 12.18
CA ALA A 260 18.81 -15.66 12.78
C ALA A 260 19.22 -14.28 13.34
N ASP A 261 18.77 -13.18 12.75
CA ASP A 261 19.05 -11.83 13.26
C ASP A 261 18.28 -11.58 14.56
N LEU A 262 17.04 -12.08 14.66
CA LEU A 262 16.22 -12.02 15.87
C LEU A 262 16.84 -12.87 16.99
N ASP A 263 17.28 -14.10 16.68
CA ASP A 263 17.94 -14.98 17.63
C ASP A 263 19.25 -14.36 18.16
N ALA A 264 20.05 -13.77 17.27
CA ALA A 264 21.29 -13.07 17.65
C ALA A 264 21.05 -11.83 18.52
N ALA A 265 19.89 -11.18 18.38
CA ALA A 265 19.47 -10.04 19.20
C ALA A 265 18.78 -10.47 20.51
N GLY A 266 18.66 -11.75 20.80
CA GLY A 266 18.01 -12.28 22.01
C GLY A 266 16.46 -12.14 21.99
N VAL A 267 15.84 -11.98 20.82
CA VAL A 267 14.39 -11.91 20.68
C VAL A 267 13.80 -13.32 20.81
N ALA A 268 12.97 -13.53 21.83
CA ALA A 268 12.24 -14.78 21.99
C ALA A 268 11.17 -14.91 20.89
N ARG A 269 11.00 -16.14 20.34
CA ARG A 269 9.97 -16.43 19.33
C ARG A 269 8.99 -17.45 19.87
N VAL A 270 7.70 -17.13 19.80
CA VAL A 270 6.61 -17.97 20.32
C VAL A 270 5.52 -18.16 19.28
N GLY A 271 4.61 -19.10 19.53
CA GLY A 271 3.45 -19.33 18.70
C GLY A 271 2.50 -18.13 18.63
N ARG A 272 1.38 -18.28 17.92
CA ARG A 272 0.37 -17.20 17.78
C ARG A 272 -0.23 -16.84 19.13
N VAL A 273 -0.52 -15.54 19.33
CA VAL A 273 -1.45 -15.08 20.37
C VAL A 273 -2.86 -15.47 19.93
N VAL A 274 -3.57 -16.19 20.78
CA VAL A 274 -4.90 -16.74 20.47
C VAL A 274 -6.00 -16.19 21.36
N ASP A 275 -5.66 -15.67 22.53
CA ASP A 275 -6.63 -15.18 23.52
C ASP A 275 -5.98 -14.22 24.53
N VAL A 276 -6.79 -13.72 25.46
CA VAL A 276 -6.37 -12.97 26.64
C VAL A 276 -7.01 -13.59 27.88
N ARG A 277 -6.20 -13.86 28.90
CA ARG A 277 -6.63 -14.41 30.21
C ARG A 277 -6.09 -13.50 31.31
N ASP A 278 -6.98 -13.04 32.20
CA ASP A 278 -6.65 -12.13 33.32
C ASP A 278 -5.85 -10.90 32.87
N GLY A 279 -6.26 -10.33 31.72
CA GLY A 279 -5.60 -9.16 31.13
C GLY A 279 -4.25 -9.40 30.48
N LYS A 280 -3.80 -10.65 30.32
CA LYS A 280 -2.52 -11.04 29.75
C LYS A 280 -2.67 -11.85 28.46
N PRO A 281 -1.77 -11.72 27.47
CA PRO A 281 -1.79 -12.48 26.23
C PRO A 281 -1.60 -13.99 26.46
N VAL A 282 -2.39 -14.82 25.78
CA VAL A 282 -2.30 -16.29 25.78
C VAL A 282 -1.75 -16.76 24.43
N ILE A 283 -0.71 -17.58 24.48
CA ILE A 283 -0.10 -18.19 23.30
C ILE A 283 -0.81 -19.51 22.96
N ALA A 284 -0.68 -19.96 21.72
CA ALA A 284 -1.34 -21.16 21.21
C ALA A 284 -0.99 -22.46 21.97
N ASP A 285 0.15 -22.51 22.67
CA ASP A 285 0.57 -23.60 23.54
C ASP A 285 -0.04 -23.53 24.95
N GLY A 286 -0.86 -22.52 25.24
CA GLY A 286 -1.52 -22.26 26.51
C GLY A 286 -0.71 -21.41 27.49
N SER A 287 0.51 -21.03 27.16
CA SER A 287 1.35 -20.15 28.00
C SER A 287 0.78 -18.74 28.04
N VAL A 288 0.93 -18.08 29.19
CA VAL A 288 0.48 -16.70 29.44
C VAL A 288 1.71 -15.82 29.59
N LEU A 289 1.76 -14.71 28.85
CA LEU A 289 2.89 -13.82 28.87
C LEU A 289 2.61 -12.60 29.78
N ASP A 290 3.59 -12.26 30.63
CA ASP A 290 3.55 -11.04 31.42
C ASP A 290 4.32 -9.95 30.67
N VAL A 291 3.61 -8.98 30.10
CA VAL A 291 4.18 -7.94 29.24
C VAL A 291 3.65 -6.55 29.62
N ALA A 292 4.50 -5.54 29.49
CA ALA A 292 4.14 -4.14 29.68
C ALA A 292 3.61 -3.49 28.40
N ASN A 293 3.96 -4.04 27.24
CA ASN A 293 3.63 -3.46 25.94
C ASN A 293 3.27 -4.56 24.92
N VAL A 294 2.34 -4.26 24.02
CA VAL A 294 1.99 -5.08 22.86
C VAL A 294 2.04 -4.20 21.61
N ILE A 295 2.77 -4.65 20.58
CA ILE A 295 2.79 -4.00 19.26
C ILE A 295 2.14 -4.95 18.25
N TRP A 296 1.01 -4.53 17.70
CA TRP A 296 0.25 -5.30 16.72
C TRP A 296 0.82 -5.09 15.32
N CYS A 297 1.60 -6.05 14.82
CA CYS A 297 2.10 -6.13 13.45
C CYS A 297 1.24 -7.10 12.61
N THR A 298 -0.05 -7.02 12.79
CA THR A 298 -1.05 -7.96 12.25
C THR A 298 -1.62 -7.54 10.90
N GLY A 299 -1.00 -6.54 10.27
CA GLY A 299 -1.38 -6.03 8.96
C GLY A 299 -2.57 -5.09 8.99
N PHE A 300 -3.20 -4.93 7.84
CA PHE A 300 -4.27 -3.96 7.62
C PHE A 300 -5.48 -4.64 6.99
N ARG A 301 -6.63 -4.01 7.14
CA ARG A 301 -7.82 -4.28 6.33
C ARG A 301 -7.90 -3.24 5.23
N ASP A 302 -8.38 -3.67 4.11
CA ASP A 302 -8.68 -2.80 2.99
C ASP A 302 -10.11 -2.29 3.17
N ASP A 303 -10.26 -0.98 3.35
CA ASP A 303 -11.57 -0.35 3.44
C ASP A 303 -11.84 0.45 2.17
N LEU A 304 -12.83 0.01 1.40
CA LEU A 304 -13.37 0.70 0.23
C LEU A 304 -14.89 0.89 0.36
N THR A 305 -15.46 0.84 1.57
CA THR A 305 -16.90 1.01 1.82
C THR A 305 -17.42 2.39 1.40
N TRP A 306 -16.52 3.37 1.32
CA TRP A 306 -16.79 4.71 0.82
C TRP A 306 -16.94 4.81 -0.72
N VAL A 307 -16.68 3.72 -1.46
CA VAL A 307 -16.91 3.62 -2.91
C VAL A 307 -18.31 3.06 -3.15
N ASP A 308 -19.28 3.96 -3.33
CA ASP A 308 -20.71 3.66 -3.55
C ASP A 308 -20.98 3.40 -5.04
N LEU A 309 -20.44 2.28 -5.54
CA LEU A 309 -20.51 1.85 -6.93
C LEU A 309 -20.61 0.31 -7.03
N PRO A 310 -21.24 -0.27 -8.06
CA PRO A 310 -21.35 -1.72 -8.24
C PRO A 310 -20.02 -2.33 -8.73
N ALA A 311 -18.96 -2.12 -7.96
CA ALA A 311 -17.59 -2.45 -8.29
C ALA A 311 -17.03 -3.66 -7.53
N PHE A 312 -17.82 -4.25 -6.63
CA PHE A 312 -17.35 -5.27 -5.68
C PHE A 312 -18.02 -6.62 -5.91
N ASP A 313 -17.35 -7.68 -5.48
CA ASP A 313 -17.91 -9.00 -5.32
C ASP A 313 -18.69 -9.09 -3.99
N ASP A 314 -19.40 -10.20 -3.76
CA ASP A 314 -20.22 -10.41 -2.56
C ASP A 314 -19.40 -10.42 -1.25
N ASP A 315 -18.10 -10.70 -1.34
CA ASP A 315 -17.15 -10.64 -0.22
C ASP A 315 -16.51 -9.26 0.00
N GLY A 316 -16.93 -8.24 -0.76
CA GLY A 316 -16.39 -6.88 -0.70
C GLY A 316 -15.07 -6.68 -1.46
N THR A 317 -14.61 -7.68 -2.22
CA THR A 317 -13.39 -7.54 -3.03
C THR A 317 -13.67 -6.73 -4.29
N LEU A 318 -12.80 -5.75 -4.60
CA LEU A 318 -12.91 -4.93 -5.80
C LEU A 318 -12.74 -5.79 -7.08
N ARG A 319 -13.79 -5.88 -7.90
CA ARG A 319 -13.77 -6.56 -9.21
C ARG A 319 -12.93 -5.80 -10.22
N GLN A 320 -11.68 -6.17 -10.34
CA GLN A 320 -10.77 -5.50 -11.26
C GLN A 320 -9.95 -6.50 -12.07
N ARG A 321 -9.53 -6.09 -13.25
CA ARG A 321 -8.56 -6.82 -14.06
C ARG A 321 -7.42 -5.90 -14.44
N ARG A 322 -6.26 -6.09 -13.81
CA ARG A 322 -5.07 -5.27 -14.00
C ARG A 322 -5.35 -3.78 -13.78
N GLY A 323 -6.14 -3.47 -12.74
CA GLY A 323 -6.52 -2.12 -12.36
C GLY A 323 -7.68 -1.51 -13.12
N VAL A 324 -8.29 -2.20 -14.08
CA VAL A 324 -9.50 -1.75 -14.76
C VAL A 324 -10.72 -2.40 -14.10
N VAL A 325 -11.67 -1.61 -13.64
CA VAL A 325 -12.95 -2.08 -13.10
C VAL A 325 -13.94 -2.14 -14.26
N GLU A 326 -14.11 -3.33 -14.83
CA GLU A 326 -14.90 -3.52 -16.07
C GLU A 326 -16.40 -3.26 -15.86
N SER A 327 -16.92 -3.55 -14.65
CA SER A 327 -18.32 -3.29 -14.27
C SER A 327 -18.66 -1.81 -14.14
N VAL A 328 -17.67 -0.94 -13.92
CA VAL A 328 -17.84 0.51 -13.77
C VAL A 328 -16.88 1.25 -14.70
N PRO A 329 -17.24 1.46 -15.96
CA PRO A 329 -16.38 2.10 -16.95
C PRO A 329 -15.95 3.50 -16.51
N GLY A 330 -14.63 3.72 -16.37
CA GLY A 330 -14.03 4.95 -15.85
C GLY A 330 -13.50 4.84 -14.43
N LEU A 331 -13.82 3.76 -13.73
CA LEU A 331 -13.20 3.45 -12.45
C LEU A 331 -11.97 2.58 -12.65
N TYR A 332 -10.89 2.94 -11.96
CA TYR A 332 -9.61 2.24 -12.00
C TYR A 332 -9.04 2.09 -10.60
N ALA A 333 -8.09 1.17 -10.43
CA ALA A 333 -7.32 1.02 -9.20
C ALA A 333 -5.84 0.80 -9.51
N ILE A 334 -4.93 1.23 -8.60
CA ILE A 334 -3.49 1.06 -8.74
C ILE A 334 -2.80 0.99 -7.38
N GLY A 335 -1.64 0.30 -7.32
CA GLY A 335 -0.81 0.24 -6.11
C GLY A 335 -1.33 -0.72 -5.05
N ARG A 336 -2.19 -1.67 -5.41
CA ARG A 336 -2.72 -2.71 -4.53
C ARG A 336 -2.04 -4.05 -4.78
N GLU A 337 -2.01 -4.89 -3.77
CA GLU A 337 -1.40 -6.21 -3.87
C GLU A 337 -2.09 -7.09 -4.94
N PHE A 338 -1.32 -7.90 -5.59
CA PHE A 338 -1.77 -8.93 -6.54
C PHE A 338 -2.70 -8.46 -7.67
N MET A 339 -2.73 -7.16 -8.00
CA MET A 339 -3.58 -6.66 -9.11
C MET A 339 -3.24 -7.31 -10.45
N TYR A 340 -1.96 -7.49 -10.73
CA TYR A 340 -1.45 -8.16 -11.94
C TYR A 340 -0.27 -9.08 -11.64
N ALA A 341 0.57 -8.72 -10.68
CA ALA A 341 1.76 -9.45 -10.30
C ALA A 341 1.99 -9.35 -8.79
N VAL A 342 2.86 -10.19 -8.27
CA VAL A 342 3.33 -10.11 -6.87
C VAL A 342 3.93 -8.73 -6.53
N THR A 343 4.45 -8.01 -7.53
CA THR A 343 5.08 -6.69 -7.37
C THR A 343 4.12 -5.51 -7.53
N SER A 344 2.82 -5.71 -7.79
CA SER A 344 1.90 -4.61 -8.14
C SER A 344 1.81 -3.48 -7.10
N ALA A 345 1.96 -3.78 -5.81
CA ALA A 345 2.00 -2.77 -4.74
C ALA A 345 3.40 -2.19 -4.49
N THR A 346 4.46 -2.75 -5.08
CA THR A 346 5.85 -2.32 -4.87
C THR A 346 6.25 -1.23 -5.86
N LEU A 347 7.27 -0.43 -5.52
CA LEU A 347 7.82 0.62 -6.40
C LEU A 347 8.13 0.14 -7.84
N PRO A 348 8.83 -0.99 -8.04
CA PRO A 348 9.05 -1.51 -9.39
C PRO A 348 7.77 -1.89 -10.15
N GLY A 349 6.78 -2.43 -9.45
CA GLY A 349 5.51 -2.86 -10.06
C GLY A 349 4.60 -1.69 -10.42
N VAL A 350 4.54 -0.69 -9.57
CA VAL A 350 3.78 0.54 -9.79
C VAL A 350 4.16 1.24 -11.09
N SER A 351 5.46 1.33 -11.41
CA SER A 351 5.95 1.94 -12.66
C SER A 351 5.42 1.22 -13.91
N ARG A 352 5.33 -0.11 -13.88
CA ARG A 352 4.75 -0.91 -14.97
C ARG A 352 3.24 -0.73 -15.07
N ASP A 353 2.56 -0.80 -13.92
CA ASP A 353 1.10 -0.80 -13.88
C ASP A 353 0.53 0.59 -14.18
N SER A 354 1.19 1.68 -13.77
CA SER A 354 0.82 3.06 -14.12
C SER A 354 0.91 3.31 -15.63
N ALA A 355 2.00 2.86 -16.27
CA ALA A 355 2.13 2.95 -17.73
C ALA A 355 1.05 2.16 -18.48
N TYR A 356 0.64 1.00 -17.96
CA TYR A 356 -0.45 0.21 -18.55
C TYR A 356 -1.79 0.93 -18.41
N LEU A 357 -2.14 1.40 -17.21
CA LEU A 357 -3.41 2.10 -16.98
C LEU A 357 -3.51 3.38 -17.79
N ALA A 358 -2.46 4.18 -17.85
CA ALA A 358 -2.43 5.40 -18.66
C ALA A 358 -2.71 5.13 -20.14
N ARG A 359 -2.19 4.01 -20.71
CA ARG A 359 -2.51 3.58 -22.08
C ARG A 359 -3.99 3.16 -22.22
N ARG A 360 -4.52 2.41 -21.25
CA ARG A 360 -5.93 1.97 -21.26
C ARG A 360 -6.88 3.16 -21.18
N MET A 361 -6.60 4.12 -20.30
CA MET A 361 -7.37 5.36 -20.16
C MET A 361 -7.33 6.21 -21.43
N ARG A 362 -6.17 6.29 -22.11
CA ARG A 362 -6.04 6.97 -23.39
C ARG A 362 -6.90 6.33 -24.48
N ALA A 363 -6.84 5.00 -24.61
CA ALA A 363 -7.63 4.27 -25.62
C ALA A 363 -9.14 4.47 -25.44
N ARG A 364 -9.64 4.51 -24.18
CA ARG A 364 -11.05 4.79 -23.90
C ARG A 364 -11.47 6.18 -24.34
N ARG A 365 -10.65 7.20 -24.19
CA ARG A 365 -10.94 8.57 -24.60
C ARG A 365 -11.08 8.73 -26.12
N THR A 366 -10.34 7.94 -26.88
CA THR A 366 -10.31 7.98 -28.34
C THR A 366 -11.33 7.06 -29.02
N ALA A 367 -11.98 6.17 -28.26
CA ALA A 367 -13.00 5.29 -28.79
C ALA A 367 -14.27 6.07 -29.14
N PRO A 368 -14.86 5.90 -30.33
CA PRO A 368 -16.13 6.54 -30.70
C PRO A 368 -17.26 6.09 -29.74
N ALA A 369 -18.15 7.01 -29.38
CA ALA A 369 -19.22 6.79 -28.40
C ALA A 369 -20.21 5.65 -28.75
N SER A 370 -20.20 5.15 -29.97
CA SER A 370 -21.07 4.06 -30.46
C SER A 370 -20.65 2.64 -30.06
N ALA A 371 -19.41 2.43 -29.57
CA ALA A 371 -18.92 1.08 -29.26
C ALA A 371 -19.28 0.58 -27.83
N THR A 372 -19.90 1.41 -27.00
CA THR A 372 -20.17 1.09 -25.59
C THR A 372 -21.59 0.60 -25.29
N SER A 373 -22.51 0.61 -26.28
CA SER A 373 -23.93 0.23 -26.06
C SER A 373 -24.32 -1.16 -26.55
N GLU A 374 -23.49 -1.86 -27.35
CA GLU A 374 -23.91 -3.13 -27.98
C GLU A 374 -23.51 -4.40 -27.19
N THR A 375 -22.67 -4.31 -26.19
CA THR A 375 -22.21 -5.49 -25.43
C THR A 375 -23.15 -5.88 -24.27
N ALA A 376 -24.12 -5.04 -23.92
CA ALA A 376 -25.05 -5.31 -22.82
C ALA A 376 -26.37 -5.98 -23.27
N ALA A 377 -26.63 -6.08 -24.59
CA ALA A 377 -27.91 -6.58 -25.10
C ALA A 377 -27.87 -8.04 -25.64
N SER A 378 -26.70 -8.69 -25.67
CA SER A 378 -26.55 -10.02 -26.31
C SER A 378 -26.53 -11.23 -25.36
N SER A 379 -26.81 -11.06 -24.06
CA SER A 379 -26.88 -12.20 -23.11
C SER A 379 -28.29 -12.54 -22.58
N ALA A 380 -29.35 -11.91 -23.11
CA ALA A 380 -30.74 -12.23 -22.76
C ALA A 380 -31.51 -12.84 -23.92
N GLY A 381 -31.14 -14.04 -24.31
CA GLY A 381 -31.93 -14.77 -25.31
C GLY A 381 -31.19 -15.95 -25.93
N VAL A 382 -31.11 -17.07 -25.22
CA VAL A 382 -31.40 -18.40 -25.75
C VAL A 382 -31.56 -19.36 -24.56
N ARG A 383 -32.61 -20.07 -24.58
CA ARG A 383 -33.24 -21.04 -23.66
C ARG A 383 -32.32 -22.10 -23.07
#